data_f144319ffd2a8e0e96b255357b28525f
#
_entry.id   f144319ffd2a8e0e96b255357b28525f
#
_cell.length_a   1.000
_cell.length_b   1.000
_cell.length_c   1.000
_cell.angle_alpha   90.00
_cell.angle_beta   90.00
_cell.angle_gamma   90.00
#
_symmetry.space_group_name_H-M   'P 1'
#
loop_
_entity.id
_entity.type
_entity.pdbx_description
1 polymer ?
#
loop_
_entity_poly.entity_id
_entity_poly.type
_entity_poly.pdbx_seq_one_letter_code
_entity_poly.pdbx_strand_id
1 'polypeptide(L)'
;GLGDVYKRQIKDMSDSEPFILCRGGKGGWGNAHFATPTRQAPRFAKSGLEGEEHDVVLELKLLADVGLIGFPNVGKSTLLSVVSKARPKIANYHFTTLYPNLGVVYVDEGVSFVMADIPGIIEGAAEGAGLGHDFLRHIDRCRLLVHVVDVSGSEGRDPVEDFDAINAELSQYSPDLATRPQIVVANKTDIMEDESLLEKLRAHVEPLGYPLFALSAASHTGTRELVLKIAEKLSTLPPVTVYEPEYVPKPVKIDAGEPLKITVEDNTYIVEGKWLERLMSNINFGDYESRMFFDKMLRENGVFQQLEDLGIKDGDIVSMYELEFEYQH
;
A
#
# COMPACT_ATOMS: atom_id res chain seq x y z
N GLY A 1 18.49 -10.48 18.60
CA GLY A 1 17.19 -9.86 18.72
C GLY A 1 16.69 -9.53 17.35
N LEU A 2 15.68 -10.23 16.86
CA LEU A 2 14.98 -9.90 15.60
C LEU A 2 14.24 -8.58 15.88
N GLY A 3 14.74 -7.49 15.31
CA GLY A 3 14.06 -6.20 15.34
C GLY A 3 12.75 -6.32 14.60
N ASP A 4 11.69 -5.97 15.29
CA ASP A 4 10.33 -5.89 14.77
C ASP A 4 10.32 -4.79 13.71
N VAL A 5 10.33 -5.18 12.44
CA VAL A 5 10.23 -4.24 11.32
C VAL A 5 8.76 -3.82 11.27
N TYR A 6 8.45 -2.72 11.93
CA TYR A 6 7.14 -2.09 11.84
C TYR A 6 6.87 -1.71 10.38
N LYS A 7 6.00 -2.46 9.73
CA LYS A 7 5.46 -2.10 8.42
C LYS A 7 4.62 -0.84 8.61
N ARG A 8 5.13 0.30 8.14
CA ARG A 8 4.42 1.58 8.15
C ARG A 8 3.91 1.88 6.76
N GLN A 9 2.65 2.26 6.64
CA GLN A 9 2.09 2.66 5.37
C GLN A 9 2.67 4.00 4.93
N ILE A 10 3.27 4.04 3.73
CA ILE A 10 3.90 5.23 3.15
C ILE A 10 2.89 6.02 2.31
N LYS A 11 2.15 5.35 1.44
CA LYS A 11 1.15 5.95 0.55
C LYS A 11 0.06 4.95 0.22
N ASP A 12 -1.19 5.40 0.21
CA ASP A 12 -2.30 4.70 -0.44
C ASP A 12 -2.34 5.17 -1.91
N MET A 13 -2.11 4.24 -2.84
CA MET A 13 -2.08 4.52 -4.28
C MET A 13 -3.47 4.34 -4.90
N SER A 14 -4.49 4.94 -4.30
CA SER A 14 -5.88 4.91 -4.77
C SER A 14 -6.17 5.89 -5.91
N ASP A 15 -5.27 6.83 -6.14
CA ASP A 15 -5.32 7.82 -7.23
C ASP A 15 -4.35 7.45 -8.38
N SER A 16 -4.49 8.14 -9.52
CA SER A 16 -3.59 8.02 -10.67
C SER A 16 -2.41 8.99 -10.61
N GLU A 17 -2.23 9.67 -9.49
CA GLU A 17 -1.16 10.66 -9.32
C GLU A 17 0.18 9.96 -9.13
N PRO A 18 1.21 10.34 -9.90
CA PRO A 18 2.53 9.76 -9.74
C PRO A 18 3.11 10.12 -8.36
N PHE A 19 3.58 9.11 -7.64
CA PHE A 19 4.23 9.28 -6.35
C PHE A 19 5.72 8.99 -6.45
N ILE A 20 6.56 9.95 -6.00
CA ILE A 20 8.01 9.80 -5.97
C ILE A 20 8.39 9.14 -4.64
N LEU A 21 8.72 7.85 -4.68
CA LEU A 21 9.13 7.09 -3.51
C LEU A 21 10.58 7.36 -3.11
N CYS A 22 11.48 7.40 -4.10
CA CYS A 22 12.91 7.63 -3.91
C CYS A 22 13.39 8.70 -4.88
N ARG A 23 14.27 9.58 -4.42
CA ARG A 23 14.88 10.60 -5.26
C ARG A 23 16.25 10.17 -5.71
N GLY A 24 16.55 10.37 -6.98
CA GLY A 24 17.89 10.14 -7.53
C GLY A 24 18.91 11.11 -6.94
N GLY A 25 20.14 10.64 -6.83
CA GLY A 25 21.26 11.48 -6.41
C GLY A 25 21.66 12.51 -7.47
N LYS A 26 22.44 13.49 -7.05
CA LYS A 26 22.98 14.51 -7.96
C LYS A 26 24.16 13.93 -8.75
N GLY A 27 24.14 14.08 -10.08
CA GLY A 27 25.25 13.67 -10.94
C GLY A 27 26.57 14.36 -10.58
N GLY A 28 27.68 13.65 -10.78
CA GLY A 28 29.02 14.17 -10.57
C GLY A 28 29.47 15.12 -11.68
N TRP A 29 30.63 15.71 -11.49
CA TRP A 29 31.25 16.59 -12.46
C TRP A 29 32.53 15.95 -12.95
N GLY A 30 32.61 15.69 -14.25
CA GLY A 30 33.82 15.23 -14.88
C GLY A 30 34.92 16.30 -14.90
N ASN A 31 36.14 15.90 -15.23
CA ASN A 31 37.32 16.77 -15.22
C ASN A 31 37.17 18.02 -16.11
N ALA A 32 36.38 17.95 -17.17
CA ALA A 32 36.12 19.09 -18.05
C ALA A 32 35.52 20.30 -17.33
N HIS A 33 34.71 20.07 -16.26
CA HIS A 33 34.14 21.16 -15.44
C HIS A 33 35.17 21.91 -14.61
N PHE A 34 36.36 21.34 -14.41
CA PHE A 34 37.44 21.91 -13.63
C PHE A 34 38.57 22.48 -14.50
N ALA A 35 38.39 22.45 -15.83
CA ALA A 35 39.35 23.02 -16.78
C ALA A 35 39.39 24.54 -16.65
N THR A 36 40.61 25.08 -16.61
CA THR A 36 40.88 26.53 -16.63
C THR A 36 41.82 26.86 -17.77
N PRO A 37 41.98 28.13 -18.20
CA PRO A 37 42.89 28.51 -19.25
C PRO A 37 44.34 28.05 -19.02
N THR A 38 44.76 27.94 -17.76
CA THR A 38 46.07 27.50 -17.35
C THR A 38 46.18 25.99 -17.11
N ARG A 39 45.03 25.31 -16.89
CA ARG A 39 44.94 23.86 -16.67
C ARG A 39 43.83 23.28 -17.54
N GLN A 40 44.17 22.88 -18.76
CA GLN A 40 43.19 22.40 -19.74
C GLN A 40 42.74 20.96 -19.55
N ALA A 41 43.52 20.12 -18.87
CA ALA A 41 43.21 18.72 -18.62
C ALA A 41 43.45 18.34 -17.13
N PRO A 42 42.57 18.78 -16.20
CA PRO A 42 42.65 18.34 -14.80
C PRO A 42 42.53 16.83 -14.68
N ARG A 43 43.24 16.21 -13.74
CA ARG A 43 43.19 14.76 -13.50
C ARG A 43 42.27 14.35 -12.34
N PHE A 44 41.36 15.21 -11.96
CA PHE A 44 40.39 14.96 -10.91
C PHE A 44 38.97 15.25 -11.40
N ALA A 45 38.03 14.64 -10.75
CA ALA A 45 36.59 14.76 -11.00
C ALA A 45 35.84 14.84 -9.64
N LYS A 46 34.59 15.25 -9.68
CA LYS A 46 33.73 15.23 -8.52
C LYS A 46 32.69 14.13 -8.72
N SER A 47 32.60 13.17 -7.78
CA SER A 47 31.55 12.15 -7.82
C SER A 47 30.16 12.74 -7.75
N GLY A 48 29.20 11.96 -8.19
CA GLY A 48 27.81 12.15 -7.88
C GLY A 48 27.50 11.88 -6.39
N LEU A 49 26.31 12.25 -6.01
CA LEU A 49 25.71 11.86 -4.73
C LEU A 49 24.85 10.62 -4.96
N GLU A 50 24.86 9.70 -4.02
CA GLU A 50 23.97 8.55 -4.04
C GLU A 50 22.51 9.00 -3.96
N GLY A 51 21.61 8.24 -4.56
CA GLY A 51 20.17 8.43 -4.45
C GLY A 51 19.63 7.83 -3.16
N GLU A 52 18.35 8.09 -2.93
CA GLU A 52 17.59 7.42 -1.87
C GLU A 52 17.29 5.99 -2.30
N GLU A 53 17.36 5.04 -1.36
CA GLU A 53 17.03 3.63 -1.56
C GLU A 53 16.08 3.18 -0.44
N HIS A 54 14.99 2.51 -0.81
CA HIS A 54 14.03 1.99 0.14
C HIS A 54 13.53 0.61 -0.31
N ASP A 55 13.56 -0.33 0.60
CA ASP A 55 12.85 -1.60 0.46
C ASP A 55 11.38 -1.39 0.80
N VAL A 56 10.49 -1.66 -0.16
CA VAL A 56 9.06 -1.48 0.02
C VAL A 56 8.29 -2.72 -0.39
N VAL A 57 7.16 -2.91 0.28
CA VAL A 57 6.18 -3.94 -0.06
C VAL A 57 4.98 -3.26 -0.70
N LEU A 58 4.65 -3.64 -1.93
CA LEU A 58 3.42 -3.24 -2.58
C LEU A 58 2.33 -4.24 -2.20
N GLU A 59 1.29 -3.74 -1.55
CA GLU A 59 0.13 -4.54 -1.15
C GLU A 59 -1.10 -4.09 -1.94
N LEU A 60 -1.67 -5.00 -2.74
CA LEU A 60 -2.93 -4.75 -3.44
C LEU A 60 -4.09 -4.98 -2.47
N LYS A 61 -4.70 -3.88 -1.98
CA LYS A 61 -5.79 -3.94 -1.00
C LYS A 61 -7.19 -3.86 -1.63
N LEU A 62 -7.32 -3.42 -2.88
CA LEU A 62 -8.62 -3.33 -3.54
C LEU A 62 -9.01 -4.68 -4.11
N LEU A 63 -10.11 -5.26 -3.63
CA LEU A 63 -10.64 -6.50 -4.15
C LEU A 63 -11.86 -6.29 -5.03
N ALA A 64 -12.84 -5.51 -4.57
CA ALA A 64 -14.10 -5.33 -5.28
C ALA A 64 -14.79 -4.03 -4.90
N ASP A 65 -15.58 -3.48 -5.83
CA ASP A 65 -16.51 -2.38 -5.56
C ASP A 65 -17.73 -2.85 -4.78
N VAL A 66 -18.17 -4.09 -5.05
CA VAL A 66 -19.39 -4.71 -4.53
C VAL A 66 -19.08 -6.04 -3.87
N GLY A 67 -19.49 -6.20 -2.64
CA GLY A 67 -19.41 -7.46 -1.89
C GLY A 67 -20.75 -8.20 -1.88
N LEU A 68 -20.76 -9.49 -2.27
CA LEU A 68 -21.90 -10.36 -2.08
C LEU A 68 -21.85 -10.96 -0.67
N ILE A 69 -22.92 -10.78 0.11
CA ILE A 69 -23.09 -11.34 1.43
C ILE A 69 -24.37 -12.17 1.50
N GLY A 70 -24.47 -13.05 2.44
CA GLY A 70 -25.62 -13.93 2.64
C GLY A 70 -25.21 -15.33 3.05
N PHE A 71 -26.16 -16.13 3.49
CA PHE A 71 -25.94 -17.51 3.93
C PHE A 71 -25.35 -18.42 2.84
N PRO A 72 -24.77 -19.57 3.18
CA PRO A 72 -24.39 -20.59 2.20
C PRO A 72 -25.63 -21.00 1.37
N ASN A 73 -25.41 -21.40 0.12
CA ASN A 73 -26.40 -21.91 -0.82
C ASN A 73 -27.54 -20.95 -1.24
N VAL A 74 -27.53 -19.68 -0.80
CA VAL A 74 -28.51 -18.68 -1.28
C VAL A 74 -28.29 -18.25 -2.73
N GLY A 75 -27.20 -18.69 -3.36
CA GLY A 75 -26.92 -18.45 -4.78
C GLY A 75 -25.96 -17.30 -5.08
N LYS A 76 -25.16 -16.85 -4.14
CA LYS A 76 -24.13 -15.78 -4.36
C LYS A 76 -23.20 -16.07 -5.53
N SER A 77 -22.55 -17.23 -5.52
CA SER A 77 -21.60 -17.63 -6.58
C SER A 77 -22.28 -17.84 -7.93
N THR A 78 -23.54 -18.29 -7.93
CA THR A 78 -24.35 -18.39 -9.14
C THR A 78 -24.65 -17.00 -9.69
N LEU A 79 -25.11 -16.08 -8.85
CA LEU A 79 -25.36 -14.68 -9.24
C LEU A 79 -24.09 -14.06 -9.82
N LEU A 80 -22.95 -14.20 -9.14
CA LEU A 80 -21.67 -13.69 -9.63
C LEU A 80 -21.31 -14.23 -11.00
N SER A 81 -21.48 -15.54 -11.23
CA SER A 81 -21.14 -16.18 -12.51
C SER A 81 -22.05 -15.73 -13.66
N VAL A 82 -23.31 -15.42 -13.35
CA VAL A 82 -24.30 -14.96 -14.33
C VAL A 82 -24.08 -13.51 -14.74
N VAL A 83 -23.75 -12.63 -13.82
CA VAL A 83 -23.55 -11.19 -14.10
C VAL A 83 -22.16 -10.86 -14.61
N SER A 84 -21.18 -11.75 -14.43
CA SER A 84 -19.80 -11.54 -14.88
C SER A 84 -19.63 -11.85 -16.37
N LYS A 85 -18.93 -11.00 -17.11
CA LYS A 85 -18.63 -11.21 -18.54
C LYS A 85 -17.68 -12.37 -18.81
N ALA A 86 -16.79 -12.67 -17.87
CA ALA A 86 -15.86 -13.79 -17.90
C ALA A 86 -16.11 -14.68 -16.68
N ARG A 87 -15.70 -15.95 -16.76
CA ARG A 87 -15.79 -16.83 -15.59
C ARG A 87 -15.08 -16.19 -14.39
N PRO A 88 -15.74 -16.09 -13.23
CA PRO A 88 -15.12 -15.58 -12.02
C PRO A 88 -13.81 -16.31 -11.75
N LYS A 89 -12.81 -15.55 -11.30
CA LYS A 89 -11.51 -16.11 -10.96
C LYS A 89 -11.38 -16.18 -9.46
N ILE A 90 -10.91 -17.33 -8.98
CA ILE A 90 -10.47 -17.48 -7.60
C ILE A 90 -9.18 -16.67 -7.45
N ALA A 91 -9.20 -15.70 -6.57
CA ALA A 91 -8.03 -14.87 -6.29
C ALA A 91 -7.20 -15.52 -5.18
N ASN A 92 -6.05 -16.08 -5.54
CA ASN A 92 -5.10 -16.68 -4.60
C ASN A 92 -4.25 -15.59 -3.96
N TYR A 93 -4.67 -15.09 -2.84
CA TYR A 93 -3.85 -14.17 -2.03
C TYR A 93 -3.08 -14.96 -0.98
N HIS A 94 -1.76 -14.81 -0.94
CA HIS A 94 -0.88 -15.53 0.00
C HIS A 94 -1.14 -15.25 1.48
N PHE A 95 -1.99 -14.29 1.77
CA PHE A 95 -2.34 -13.86 3.13
C PHE A 95 -3.79 -14.19 3.50
N THR A 96 -4.57 -14.90 2.66
CA THR A 96 -5.95 -15.29 2.96
C THR A 96 -6.07 -16.80 3.03
N THR A 97 -6.77 -17.30 4.04
CA THR A 97 -7.15 -18.71 4.16
C THR A 97 -8.41 -19.03 3.35
N LEU A 98 -9.21 -18.02 3.03
CA LEU A 98 -10.39 -18.10 2.17
C LEU A 98 -10.15 -17.29 0.90
N TYR A 99 -10.45 -17.89 -0.25
CA TYR A 99 -10.23 -17.30 -1.55
C TYR A 99 -11.54 -16.71 -2.09
N PRO A 100 -11.66 -15.37 -2.22
CA PRO A 100 -12.84 -14.78 -2.82
C PRO A 100 -12.92 -15.09 -4.31
N ASN A 101 -14.12 -15.30 -4.80
CA ASN A 101 -14.38 -15.35 -6.23
C ASN A 101 -14.64 -13.93 -6.73
N LEU A 102 -13.86 -13.48 -7.69
CA LEU A 102 -13.98 -12.14 -8.27
C LEU A 102 -14.56 -12.22 -9.69
N GLY A 103 -15.51 -11.36 -9.97
CA GLY A 103 -16.09 -11.21 -11.30
C GLY A 103 -16.14 -9.74 -11.74
N VAL A 104 -15.78 -9.48 -12.99
CA VAL A 104 -15.94 -8.15 -13.61
C VAL A 104 -17.30 -8.08 -14.29
N VAL A 105 -18.13 -7.16 -13.81
CA VAL A 105 -19.48 -6.92 -14.33
C VAL A 105 -19.46 -5.73 -15.28
N TYR A 106 -19.89 -5.94 -16.52
CA TYR A 106 -20.01 -4.88 -17.53
C TYR A 106 -21.44 -4.38 -17.58
N VAL A 107 -21.61 -3.10 -17.46
CA VAL A 107 -22.92 -2.43 -17.51
C VAL A 107 -23.19 -1.90 -18.92
N ASP A 108 -22.26 -1.06 -19.42
CA ASP A 108 -22.31 -0.40 -20.74
C ASP A 108 -20.89 -0.02 -21.18
N GLU A 109 -20.71 0.61 -22.38
CA GLU A 109 -19.41 1.09 -22.84
C GLU A 109 -18.75 2.01 -21.81
N GLY A 110 -17.58 1.58 -21.33
CA GLY A 110 -16.80 2.32 -20.34
C GLY A 110 -17.28 2.21 -18.88
N VAL A 111 -18.39 1.52 -18.62
CA VAL A 111 -18.92 1.34 -17.25
C VAL A 111 -18.81 -0.12 -16.82
N SER A 112 -17.97 -0.38 -15.87
CA SER A 112 -17.80 -1.70 -15.26
C SER A 112 -17.44 -1.57 -13.79
N PHE A 113 -17.72 -2.62 -13.02
CA PHE A 113 -17.31 -2.71 -11.62
C PHE A 113 -16.90 -4.15 -11.28
N VAL A 114 -16.14 -4.30 -10.21
CA VAL A 114 -15.72 -5.60 -9.70
C VAL A 114 -16.65 -6.04 -8.57
N MET A 115 -17.14 -7.26 -8.66
CA MET A 115 -17.98 -7.89 -7.64
C MET A 115 -17.25 -9.09 -7.06
N ALA A 116 -17.30 -9.22 -5.73
CA ALA A 116 -16.69 -10.33 -5.00
C ALA A 116 -17.76 -11.17 -4.31
N ASP A 117 -17.70 -12.48 -4.49
CA ASP A 117 -18.38 -13.43 -3.62
C ASP A 117 -17.49 -13.71 -2.42
N ILE A 118 -18.00 -13.38 -1.25
CA ILE A 118 -17.28 -13.40 0.02
C ILE A 118 -17.75 -14.61 0.82
N PRO A 119 -17.06 -15.77 0.71
CA PRO A 119 -17.39 -16.94 1.50
C PRO A 119 -17.01 -16.71 2.98
N GLY A 120 -17.81 -17.23 3.92
CA GLY A 120 -17.39 -17.41 5.31
C GLY A 120 -17.61 -16.24 6.26
N ILE A 121 -18.51 -15.27 5.96
CA ILE A 121 -18.97 -14.34 7.00
C ILE A 121 -19.66 -15.11 8.13
N ILE A 122 -20.31 -16.23 7.84
CA ILE A 122 -21.16 -16.99 8.77
C ILE A 122 -20.50 -18.24 9.37
N GLU A 123 -19.52 -18.85 8.70
CA GLU A 123 -18.94 -20.12 9.14
C GLU A 123 -17.72 -19.91 10.05
N GLY A 124 -17.89 -19.44 11.28
CA GLY A 124 -16.87 -19.50 12.31
C GLY A 124 -16.36 -18.19 12.89
N ALA A 125 -16.92 -17.04 12.56
CA ALA A 125 -16.57 -15.77 13.22
C ALA A 125 -16.90 -15.79 14.71
N ALA A 126 -17.98 -16.47 15.09
CA ALA A 126 -18.41 -16.63 16.48
C ALA A 126 -17.59 -17.64 17.30
N GLU A 127 -16.85 -18.55 16.66
CA GLU A 127 -16.12 -19.63 17.34
C GLU A 127 -14.63 -19.34 17.61
N GLY A 128 -14.16 -18.10 17.37
CA GLY A 128 -12.80 -17.69 17.78
C GLY A 128 -11.65 -18.33 17.01
N ALA A 129 -11.91 -19.08 15.96
CA ALA A 129 -10.89 -19.62 15.07
C ALA A 129 -10.43 -18.53 14.08
N GLY A 130 -9.51 -17.71 14.50
CA GLY A 130 -8.59 -16.76 13.84
C GLY A 130 -8.64 -16.46 12.34
N LEU A 131 -9.77 -16.66 11.67
CA LEU A 131 -9.91 -16.55 10.20
C LEU A 131 -10.26 -15.13 9.70
N GLY A 132 -10.50 -14.19 10.62
CA GLY A 132 -11.28 -12.99 10.28
C GLY A 132 -10.49 -11.76 9.88
N HIS A 133 -9.50 -11.36 10.63
CA HIS A 133 -9.00 -9.98 10.54
C HIS A 133 -8.32 -9.60 9.21
N ASP A 134 -7.58 -10.47 8.58
CA ASP A 134 -6.89 -10.12 7.33
C ASP A 134 -7.82 -10.18 6.11
N PHE A 135 -8.79 -11.11 6.10
CA PHE A 135 -9.77 -11.24 5.04
C PHE A 135 -10.79 -10.09 5.04
N LEU A 136 -11.18 -9.66 6.19
CA LEU A 136 -12.20 -8.63 6.38
C LEU A 136 -11.66 -7.21 6.12
N ARG A 137 -10.36 -6.98 6.19
CA ARG A 137 -9.71 -5.77 5.64
C ARG A 137 -9.97 -5.57 4.15
N HIS A 138 -10.27 -6.66 3.43
CA HIS A 138 -10.55 -6.59 2.00
C HIS A 138 -12.01 -6.24 1.72
N ILE A 139 -12.93 -6.64 2.61
CA ILE A 139 -14.34 -6.26 2.57
C ILE A 139 -14.51 -4.80 2.96
N ASP A 140 -13.68 -4.29 3.86
CA ASP A 140 -13.68 -2.88 4.27
C ASP A 140 -13.55 -1.90 3.11
N ARG A 141 -13.14 -2.37 1.93
CA ARG A 141 -13.04 -1.55 0.73
C ARG A 141 -14.20 -1.71 -0.24
N CYS A 142 -15.14 -2.64 -0.02
CA CYS A 142 -16.35 -2.69 -0.80
C CYS A 142 -17.19 -1.44 -0.50
N ARG A 143 -17.59 -0.73 -1.54
CA ARG A 143 -18.39 0.50 -1.45
C ARG A 143 -19.87 0.21 -1.25
N LEU A 144 -20.33 -0.96 -1.69
CA LEU A 144 -21.70 -1.40 -1.68
C LEU A 144 -21.76 -2.88 -1.33
N LEU A 145 -22.74 -3.28 -0.53
CA LEU A 145 -23.03 -4.67 -0.24
C LEU A 145 -24.29 -5.11 -0.97
N VAL A 146 -24.27 -6.31 -1.52
CA VAL A 146 -25.43 -6.97 -2.11
C VAL A 146 -25.76 -8.19 -1.23
N HIS A 147 -26.83 -8.06 -0.45
CA HIS A 147 -27.27 -9.08 0.48
C HIS A 147 -28.23 -10.04 -0.20
N VAL A 148 -27.76 -11.25 -0.48
CA VAL A 148 -28.55 -12.28 -1.18
C VAL A 148 -29.25 -13.17 -0.15
N VAL A 149 -30.57 -13.26 -0.26
CA VAL A 149 -31.44 -14.04 0.59
C VAL A 149 -32.24 -15.03 -0.24
N ASP A 150 -32.40 -16.26 0.22
CA ASP A 150 -33.20 -17.28 -0.42
C ASP A 150 -34.68 -17.16 -0.01
N VAL A 151 -35.55 -16.89 -0.98
CA VAL A 151 -36.98 -16.78 -0.73
C VAL A 151 -37.78 -17.99 -1.18
N SER A 152 -37.12 -19.03 -1.67
CA SER A 152 -37.80 -20.26 -2.12
C SER A 152 -38.30 -21.13 -0.97
N GLY A 153 -37.76 -20.95 0.23
CA GLY A 153 -38.05 -21.86 1.36
C GLY A 153 -37.40 -23.24 1.23
N SER A 154 -36.61 -23.49 0.18
CA SER A 154 -36.04 -24.81 -0.10
C SER A 154 -35.13 -25.37 0.99
N GLU A 155 -34.53 -24.49 1.81
CA GLU A 155 -33.69 -24.88 2.95
C GLU A 155 -34.37 -24.81 4.31
N GLY A 156 -35.67 -24.50 4.32
CA GLY A 156 -36.51 -24.45 5.54
C GLY A 156 -36.17 -23.28 6.48
N ARG A 157 -35.42 -22.26 5.99
CA ARG A 157 -35.06 -21.05 6.75
C ARG A 157 -36.01 -19.91 6.44
N ASP A 158 -36.19 -19.01 7.43
CA ASP A 158 -36.93 -17.79 7.28
C ASP A 158 -36.07 -16.69 6.69
N PRO A 159 -36.45 -16.08 5.56
CA PRO A 159 -35.62 -15.05 4.89
C PRO A 159 -35.41 -13.78 5.72
N VAL A 160 -36.33 -13.45 6.63
CA VAL A 160 -36.19 -12.31 7.54
C VAL A 160 -35.16 -12.61 8.63
N GLU A 161 -35.25 -13.82 9.22
CA GLU A 161 -34.24 -14.25 10.20
C GLU A 161 -32.83 -14.33 9.59
N ASP A 162 -32.71 -14.84 8.36
CA ASP A 162 -31.45 -14.87 7.64
C ASP A 162 -30.89 -13.46 7.40
N PHE A 163 -31.73 -12.50 7.00
CA PHE A 163 -31.35 -11.11 6.80
C PHE A 163 -30.86 -10.46 8.09
N ASP A 164 -31.59 -10.61 9.18
CA ASP A 164 -31.26 -10.02 10.48
C ASP A 164 -29.97 -10.64 11.06
N ALA A 165 -29.79 -11.95 10.93
CA ALA A 165 -28.61 -12.65 11.42
C ALA A 165 -27.32 -12.15 10.73
N ILE A 166 -27.33 -11.97 9.41
CA ILE A 166 -26.18 -11.43 8.66
C ILE A 166 -25.88 -9.99 9.09
N ASN A 167 -26.89 -9.14 9.24
CA ASN A 167 -26.67 -7.76 9.67
C ASN A 167 -26.15 -7.67 11.11
N ALA A 168 -26.60 -8.56 11.98
CA ALA A 168 -26.07 -8.67 13.34
C ALA A 168 -24.59 -9.09 13.32
N GLU A 169 -24.21 -10.04 12.50
CA GLU A 169 -22.82 -10.49 12.33
C GLU A 169 -21.92 -9.38 11.76
N LEU A 170 -22.38 -8.69 10.72
CA LEU A 170 -21.66 -7.51 10.17
C LEU A 170 -21.40 -6.47 11.25
N SER A 171 -22.41 -6.19 12.10
CA SER A 171 -22.30 -5.18 13.16
C SER A 171 -21.34 -5.59 14.27
N GLN A 172 -21.30 -6.87 14.60
CA GLN A 172 -20.34 -7.40 15.58
C GLN A 172 -18.92 -7.36 15.05
N TYR A 173 -18.78 -7.55 13.74
CA TYR A 173 -17.49 -7.64 13.10
C TYR A 173 -16.85 -6.27 12.88
N SER A 174 -17.52 -5.36 12.19
CA SER A 174 -17.09 -3.99 11.91
C SER A 174 -18.30 -3.04 11.89
N PRO A 175 -18.35 -2.07 12.79
CA PRO A 175 -19.38 -1.03 12.75
C PRO A 175 -19.40 -0.28 11.41
N ASP A 176 -18.22 -0.09 10.78
CA ASP A 176 -18.10 0.58 9.48
C ASP A 176 -18.76 -0.23 8.35
N LEU A 177 -18.61 -1.56 8.37
CA LEU A 177 -19.28 -2.45 7.41
C LEU A 177 -20.77 -2.47 7.57
N ALA A 178 -21.27 -2.47 8.80
CA ALA A 178 -22.69 -2.42 9.09
C ALA A 178 -23.37 -1.14 8.59
N THR A 179 -22.63 -0.05 8.47
CA THR A 179 -23.11 1.24 7.94
C THR A 179 -23.04 1.36 6.43
N ARG A 180 -22.44 0.40 5.74
CA ARG A 180 -22.33 0.42 4.27
C ARG A 180 -23.69 0.34 3.61
N PRO A 181 -23.91 1.07 2.50
CA PRO A 181 -25.11 0.92 1.70
C PRO A 181 -25.31 -0.53 1.27
N GLN A 182 -26.55 -1.02 1.40
CA GLN A 182 -26.90 -2.37 1.01
C GLN A 182 -28.04 -2.37 -0.03
N ILE A 183 -28.02 -3.36 -0.92
CA ILE A 183 -29.12 -3.75 -1.78
C ILE A 183 -29.49 -5.18 -1.41
N VAL A 184 -30.76 -5.44 -1.12
CA VAL A 184 -31.26 -6.78 -0.78
C VAL A 184 -31.74 -7.48 -2.04
N VAL A 185 -31.35 -8.72 -2.22
CA VAL A 185 -31.69 -9.58 -3.34
C VAL A 185 -32.46 -10.79 -2.82
N ALA A 186 -33.74 -10.88 -3.15
CA ALA A 186 -34.55 -12.07 -2.95
C ALA A 186 -34.31 -13.02 -4.14
N ASN A 187 -33.49 -14.03 -3.94
CA ASN A 187 -33.07 -14.97 -4.98
C ASN A 187 -33.89 -16.26 -4.95
N LYS A 188 -33.81 -17.04 -6.03
CA LYS A 188 -34.48 -18.30 -6.29
C LYS A 188 -36.00 -18.17 -6.46
N THR A 189 -36.46 -17.09 -7.07
CA THR A 189 -37.88 -16.86 -7.33
C THR A 189 -38.45 -17.87 -8.34
N ASP A 190 -37.61 -18.56 -9.12
CA ASP A 190 -37.99 -19.60 -10.09
C ASP A 190 -38.49 -20.89 -9.46
N ILE A 191 -38.12 -21.19 -8.25
CA ILE A 191 -38.53 -22.36 -7.48
C ILE A 191 -39.38 -22.02 -6.25
N MET A 192 -39.79 -20.77 -6.14
CA MET A 192 -40.68 -20.30 -5.07
C MET A 192 -42.09 -20.83 -5.27
N GLU A 193 -42.61 -21.55 -4.29
CA GLU A 193 -43.97 -22.11 -4.36
C GLU A 193 -45.04 -21.11 -3.90
N ASP A 194 -44.68 -20.19 -2.96
CA ASP A 194 -45.56 -19.21 -2.39
C ASP A 194 -44.83 -17.84 -2.25
N GLU A 195 -45.49 -16.77 -2.64
CA GLU A 195 -44.98 -15.40 -2.55
C GLU A 195 -44.93 -14.84 -1.12
N SER A 196 -45.51 -15.54 -0.15
CA SER A 196 -45.62 -15.06 1.25
C SER A 196 -44.26 -14.75 1.89
N LEU A 197 -43.22 -15.54 1.59
CA LEU A 197 -41.86 -15.31 2.10
C LEU A 197 -41.24 -14.07 1.48
N LEU A 198 -41.45 -13.82 0.18
CA LEU A 198 -41.00 -12.61 -0.49
C LEU A 198 -41.69 -11.36 0.05
N GLU A 199 -43.03 -11.41 0.25
CA GLU A 199 -43.81 -10.30 0.81
C GLU A 199 -43.38 -10.02 2.26
N LYS A 200 -43.14 -11.07 3.04
CA LYS A 200 -42.63 -10.94 4.42
C LYS A 200 -41.28 -10.24 4.47
N LEU A 201 -40.35 -10.67 3.63
CA LEU A 201 -39.02 -10.03 3.50
C LEU A 201 -39.15 -8.57 3.05
N ARG A 202 -40.01 -8.29 2.05
CA ARG A 202 -40.26 -6.95 1.52
C ARG A 202 -40.78 -6.02 2.62
N ALA A 203 -41.79 -6.46 3.35
CA ALA A 203 -42.41 -5.70 4.44
C ALA A 203 -41.40 -5.40 5.57
N HIS A 204 -40.35 -6.22 5.72
CA HIS A 204 -39.34 -6.03 6.74
C HIS A 204 -38.23 -5.08 6.26
N VAL A 205 -37.69 -5.23 5.03
CA VAL A 205 -36.49 -4.53 4.60
C VAL A 205 -36.73 -3.13 4.00
N GLU A 206 -37.89 -2.93 3.32
CA GLU A 206 -38.21 -1.65 2.70
C GLU A 206 -38.37 -0.50 3.72
N PRO A 207 -39.07 -0.70 4.89
CA PRO A 207 -39.14 0.31 5.92
C PRO A 207 -37.80 0.68 6.55
N LEU A 208 -36.84 -0.25 6.50
CA LEU A 208 -35.43 0.01 6.94
C LEU A 208 -34.61 0.79 5.91
N GLY A 209 -35.21 1.07 4.75
CA GLY A 209 -34.57 1.85 3.67
C GLY A 209 -33.69 1.04 2.70
N TYR A 210 -33.76 -0.28 2.76
CA TYR A 210 -33.03 -1.15 1.84
C TYR A 210 -33.87 -1.43 0.57
N PRO A 211 -33.35 -1.14 -0.63
CA PRO A 211 -34.03 -1.52 -1.87
C PRO A 211 -33.98 -3.04 -2.05
N LEU A 212 -35.15 -3.65 -2.37
CA LEU A 212 -35.28 -5.08 -2.60
C LEU A 212 -35.47 -5.39 -4.09
N PHE A 213 -34.72 -6.38 -4.59
CA PHE A 213 -34.85 -6.93 -5.95
C PHE A 213 -35.17 -8.41 -5.87
N ALA A 214 -36.31 -8.79 -6.42
CA ALA A 214 -36.69 -10.19 -6.60
C ALA A 214 -36.11 -10.69 -7.94
N LEU A 215 -35.34 -11.78 -7.91
CA LEU A 215 -34.69 -12.33 -9.10
C LEU A 215 -34.48 -13.85 -8.98
N SER A 216 -34.16 -14.44 -10.10
CA SER A 216 -33.58 -15.78 -10.15
C SER A 216 -32.24 -15.73 -10.87
N ALA A 217 -31.17 -15.98 -10.15
CA ALA A 217 -29.85 -16.11 -10.73
C ALA A 217 -29.78 -17.30 -11.71
N ALA A 218 -30.46 -18.41 -11.40
CA ALA A 218 -30.44 -19.62 -12.25
C ALA A 218 -31.12 -19.41 -13.58
N SER A 219 -32.27 -18.72 -13.60
CA SER A 219 -33.03 -18.42 -14.85
C SER A 219 -32.63 -17.10 -15.53
N HIS A 220 -31.66 -16.35 -14.94
CA HIS A 220 -31.22 -15.02 -15.40
C HIS A 220 -32.33 -13.94 -15.35
N THR A 221 -33.41 -14.17 -14.63
CA THR A 221 -34.52 -13.22 -14.52
C THR A 221 -34.21 -12.14 -13.51
N GLY A 222 -34.42 -10.85 -13.86
CA GLY A 222 -34.20 -9.70 -12.97
C GLY A 222 -32.72 -9.30 -12.73
N THR A 223 -31.78 -10.08 -13.24
CA THR A 223 -30.34 -9.83 -13.01
C THR A 223 -29.84 -8.55 -13.67
N ARG A 224 -30.35 -8.19 -14.85
CA ARG A 224 -29.97 -6.96 -15.56
C ARG A 224 -30.40 -5.70 -14.81
N GLU A 225 -31.61 -5.72 -14.23
CA GLU A 225 -32.13 -4.60 -13.44
C GLU A 225 -31.29 -4.37 -12.17
N LEU A 226 -30.90 -5.46 -11.50
CA LEU A 226 -29.98 -5.40 -10.37
C LEU A 226 -28.64 -4.76 -10.76
N VAL A 227 -28.02 -5.21 -11.86
CA VAL A 227 -26.72 -4.67 -12.34
C VAL A 227 -26.81 -3.17 -12.63
N LEU A 228 -27.87 -2.72 -13.28
CA LEU A 228 -28.09 -1.28 -13.54
C LEU A 228 -28.23 -0.48 -12.25
N LYS A 229 -28.98 -1.02 -11.27
CA LYS A 229 -29.16 -0.35 -9.99
C LYS A 229 -27.90 -0.29 -9.15
N ILE A 230 -27.07 -1.33 -9.20
CA ILE A 230 -25.75 -1.33 -8.56
C ILE A 230 -24.87 -0.24 -9.17
N ALA A 231 -24.81 -0.14 -10.52
CA ALA A 231 -24.00 0.87 -11.20
C ALA A 231 -24.47 2.30 -10.86
N GLU A 232 -25.78 2.55 -10.88
CA GLU A 232 -26.39 3.81 -10.47
C GLU A 232 -25.97 4.16 -9.02
N LYS A 233 -26.07 3.21 -8.09
CA LYS A 233 -25.73 3.44 -6.69
C LYS A 233 -24.23 3.71 -6.53
N LEU A 234 -23.37 2.95 -7.19
CA LEU A 234 -21.91 3.13 -7.15
C LEU A 234 -21.49 4.51 -7.69
N SER A 235 -22.20 5.05 -8.70
CA SER A 235 -21.90 6.40 -9.23
C SER A 235 -22.18 7.52 -8.22
N THR A 236 -23.07 7.30 -7.27
CA THR A 236 -23.45 8.27 -6.22
C THR A 236 -22.62 8.13 -4.94
N LEU A 237 -21.94 7.00 -4.76
CA LEU A 237 -21.13 6.76 -3.58
C LEU A 237 -19.75 7.42 -3.71
N PRO A 238 -19.17 7.89 -2.61
CA PRO A 238 -17.81 8.43 -2.62
C PRO A 238 -16.82 7.35 -3.09
N PRO A 239 -15.67 7.74 -3.65
CA PRO A 239 -14.61 6.79 -3.96
C PRO A 239 -14.15 6.08 -2.68
N VAL A 240 -13.44 4.97 -2.86
CA VAL A 240 -12.90 4.17 -1.75
C VAL A 240 -12.19 5.04 -0.74
N THR A 241 -12.37 4.76 0.55
CA THR A 241 -11.67 5.47 1.64
C THR A 241 -10.17 5.43 1.41
N VAL A 242 -9.57 6.60 1.25
CA VAL A 242 -8.12 6.76 1.15
C VAL A 242 -7.58 6.74 2.57
N TYR A 243 -6.67 5.84 2.87
CA TYR A 243 -6.00 5.82 4.16
C TYR A 243 -4.91 6.89 4.20
N GLU A 244 -4.91 7.69 5.26
CA GLU A 244 -3.83 8.64 5.47
C GLU A 244 -2.49 7.91 5.71
N PRO A 245 -1.38 8.44 5.20
CA PRO A 245 -0.08 7.82 5.38
C PRO A 245 0.30 7.83 6.87
N GLU A 246 0.61 6.67 7.43
CA GLU A 246 1.09 6.55 8.81
C GLU A 246 2.53 7.07 8.98
N TYR A 247 3.25 7.16 7.88
CA TYR A 247 4.64 7.60 7.85
C TYR A 247 4.94 8.39 6.59
N VAL A 248 5.39 9.61 6.78
CA VAL A 248 6.00 10.41 5.70
C VAL A 248 7.51 10.29 5.86
N PRO A 249 8.23 9.67 4.90
CA PRO A 249 9.68 9.63 4.93
C PRO A 249 10.19 11.06 4.99
N LYS A 250 10.95 11.40 6.02
CA LYS A 250 11.65 12.69 6.04
C LYS A 250 12.65 12.66 4.88
N PRO A 251 12.63 13.66 3.98
CA PRO A 251 13.66 13.73 2.95
C PRO A 251 15.00 13.72 3.67
N VAL A 252 15.83 12.74 3.35
CA VAL A 252 17.22 12.73 3.80
C VAL A 252 17.81 13.98 3.16
N LYS A 253 18.04 15.01 3.98
CA LYS A 253 18.82 16.14 3.53
C LYS A 253 20.21 15.58 3.29
N ILE A 254 20.56 15.40 2.02
CA ILE A 254 21.93 15.12 1.60
C ILE A 254 22.64 16.47 1.74
N ASP A 255 22.77 16.92 2.97
CA ASP A 255 23.55 18.11 3.26
C ASP A 255 25.02 17.74 3.23
N ALA A 256 25.78 18.57 2.54
CA ALA A 256 27.23 18.62 2.62
C ALA A 256 27.74 18.97 4.05
N GLY A 257 26.88 18.81 5.06
CA GLY A 257 27.09 19.28 6.42
C GLY A 257 26.82 18.23 7.50
N GLU A 258 26.92 16.91 7.22
CA GLU A 258 27.09 15.98 8.34
C GLU A 258 28.40 16.33 9.04
N PRO A 259 28.37 16.67 10.37
CA PRO A 259 29.59 16.99 11.07
C PRO A 259 30.54 15.82 11.02
N LEU A 260 31.81 16.11 10.75
CA LEU A 260 32.87 15.11 10.82
C LEU A 260 32.95 14.63 12.27
N LYS A 261 33.08 13.33 12.46
CA LYS A 261 33.35 12.73 13.74
C LYS A 261 34.88 12.66 13.89
N ILE A 262 35.42 13.41 14.83
CA ILE A 262 36.85 13.37 15.13
C ILE A 262 37.02 12.71 16.50
N THR A 263 37.75 11.61 16.54
CA THR A 263 38.09 10.89 17.77
C THR A 263 39.62 10.97 17.99
N VAL A 264 40.04 11.21 19.20
CA VAL A 264 41.47 11.31 19.51
C VAL A 264 41.87 10.10 20.34
N GLU A 265 42.83 9.31 19.85
CA GLU A 265 43.40 8.15 20.52
C GLU A 265 44.93 8.23 20.46
N ASP A 266 45.60 8.27 21.60
CA ASP A 266 47.07 8.24 21.71
C ASP A 266 47.84 9.11 20.70
N ASN A 267 47.53 10.40 20.60
CA ASN A 267 48.08 11.36 19.61
C ASN A 267 47.71 11.10 18.17
N THR A 268 46.73 10.23 17.89
CA THR A 268 46.15 10.00 16.57
C THR A 268 44.76 10.60 16.51
N TYR A 269 44.53 11.49 15.56
CA TYR A 269 43.25 12.12 15.30
C TYR A 269 42.55 11.35 14.19
N ILE A 270 41.55 10.54 14.53
CA ILE A 270 40.76 9.73 13.61
C ILE A 270 39.60 10.58 13.12
N VAL A 271 39.56 10.87 11.84
CA VAL A 271 38.53 11.69 11.19
C VAL A 271 37.65 10.81 10.33
N GLU A 272 36.35 10.71 10.68
CA GLU A 272 35.35 9.91 9.98
C GLU A 272 34.19 10.78 9.54
N GLY A 273 33.60 10.45 8.40
CA GLY A 273 32.37 11.08 7.91
C GLY A 273 32.09 10.69 6.46
N LYS A 274 30.82 10.50 6.15
CA LYS A 274 30.38 10.11 4.81
C LYS A 274 30.86 11.06 3.69
N TRP A 275 30.96 12.34 4.01
CA TRP A 275 31.51 13.33 3.09
C TRP A 275 32.99 13.06 2.80
N LEU A 276 33.78 12.78 3.84
CA LEU A 276 35.21 12.51 3.72
C LEU A 276 35.47 11.20 2.97
N GLU A 277 34.74 10.14 3.29
CA GLU A 277 34.79 8.85 2.59
C GLU A 277 34.55 9.02 1.09
N ARG A 278 33.52 9.77 0.73
CA ARG A 278 33.20 10.10 -0.69
C ARG A 278 34.28 10.94 -1.36
N LEU A 279 34.88 11.87 -0.65
CA LEU A 279 35.97 12.66 -1.19
C LEU A 279 37.17 11.74 -1.49
N MET A 280 37.54 10.89 -0.55
CA MET A 280 38.69 9.98 -0.67
C MET A 280 38.51 8.94 -1.78
N SER A 281 37.32 8.40 -1.94
CA SER A 281 37.03 7.41 -3.02
C SER A 281 37.26 7.96 -4.43
N ASN A 282 37.37 9.27 -4.59
CA ASN A 282 37.57 9.97 -5.88
C ASN A 282 38.96 10.54 -6.08
N ILE A 283 39.83 10.41 -5.11
CA ILE A 283 41.17 10.94 -5.12
C ILE A 283 42.14 9.84 -5.52
N ASN A 284 42.92 10.11 -6.56
CA ASN A 284 44.08 9.29 -6.86
C ASN A 284 45.28 9.82 -6.05
N PHE A 285 45.55 9.23 -4.90
CA PHE A 285 46.67 9.64 -4.03
C PHE A 285 48.07 9.43 -4.68
N GLY A 286 48.18 8.68 -5.78
CA GLY A 286 49.40 8.56 -6.57
C GLY A 286 49.69 9.80 -7.41
N ASP A 287 48.71 10.68 -7.63
CA ASP A 287 48.85 11.87 -8.47
C ASP A 287 48.96 13.14 -7.65
N TYR A 288 49.94 13.96 -7.94
CA TYR A 288 50.22 15.19 -7.19
C TYR A 288 49.07 16.20 -7.24
N GLU A 289 48.45 16.38 -8.40
CA GLU A 289 47.34 17.34 -8.56
C GLU A 289 46.09 16.90 -7.78
N SER A 290 45.82 15.60 -7.75
CA SER A 290 44.72 15.03 -6.99
C SER A 290 44.90 15.21 -5.48
N ARG A 291 46.13 15.04 -4.99
CA ARG A 291 46.47 15.31 -3.57
C ARG A 291 46.30 16.78 -3.22
N MET A 292 46.77 17.71 -4.08
CA MET A 292 46.55 19.14 -3.86
C MET A 292 45.09 19.54 -3.84
N PHE A 293 44.28 18.89 -4.67
CA PHE A 293 42.83 19.09 -4.65
C PHE A 293 42.21 18.58 -3.35
N PHE A 294 42.62 17.41 -2.85
CA PHE A 294 42.21 16.84 -1.59
C PHE A 294 42.53 17.79 -0.42
N ASP A 295 43.76 18.24 -0.28
CA ASP A 295 44.19 19.19 0.74
C ASP A 295 43.35 20.49 0.71
N LYS A 296 43.12 21.04 -0.50
CA LYS A 296 42.28 22.21 -0.69
C LYS A 296 40.88 21.96 -0.18
N MET A 297 40.28 20.81 -0.48
CA MET A 297 38.91 20.46 -0.03
C MET A 297 38.84 20.31 1.49
N LEU A 298 39.84 19.74 2.13
CA LEU A 298 39.91 19.64 3.58
C LEU A 298 39.95 21.05 4.21
N ARG A 299 40.77 21.97 3.67
CA ARG A 299 40.84 23.36 4.15
C ARG A 299 39.55 24.13 3.96
N GLU A 300 38.95 24.08 2.76
CA GLU A 300 37.70 24.78 2.45
C GLU A 300 36.51 24.28 3.28
N ASN A 301 36.51 23.03 3.72
CA ASN A 301 35.49 22.47 4.59
C ASN A 301 35.84 22.55 6.09
N GLY A 302 36.93 23.23 6.45
CA GLY A 302 37.29 23.53 7.83
C GLY A 302 37.75 22.31 8.63
N VAL A 303 38.25 21.25 7.98
CA VAL A 303 38.71 20.04 8.68
C VAL A 303 39.93 20.36 9.53
N PHE A 304 40.88 21.08 8.98
CA PHE A 304 42.10 21.49 9.73
C PHE A 304 41.76 22.41 10.91
N GLN A 305 40.79 23.34 10.74
CA GLN A 305 40.36 24.20 11.82
C GLN A 305 39.74 23.38 12.98
N GLN A 306 38.94 22.35 12.66
CA GLN A 306 38.39 21.47 13.70
C GLN A 306 39.46 20.66 14.43
N LEU A 307 40.51 20.23 13.72
CA LEU A 307 41.66 19.54 14.33
C LEU A 307 42.44 20.47 15.24
N GLU A 308 42.67 21.72 14.83
CA GLU A 308 43.33 22.77 15.63
C GLU A 308 42.53 23.12 16.89
N ASP A 309 41.18 23.23 16.75
CA ASP A 309 40.27 23.46 17.86
C ASP A 309 40.30 22.31 18.90
N LEU A 310 40.62 21.10 18.46
CA LEU A 310 40.81 19.93 19.32
C LEU A 310 42.23 19.82 19.89
N GLY A 311 43.14 20.73 19.48
CA GLY A 311 44.47 20.86 20.06
C GLY A 311 45.56 20.03 19.39
N ILE A 312 45.43 19.69 18.11
CA ILE A 312 46.44 18.96 17.32
C ILE A 312 47.77 19.76 17.29
N LYS A 313 48.88 19.06 17.32
CA LYS A 313 50.24 19.64 17.30
C LYS A 313 51.05 19.06 16.13
N ASP A 314 52.09 19.79 15.76
CA ASP A 314 53.04 19.27 14.80
C ASP A 314 53.64 17.94 15.27
N GLY A 315 53.59 16.96 14.41
CA GLY A 315 54.02 15.60 14.68
C GLY A 315 52.90 14.63 15.13
N ASP A 316 51.70 15.13 15.39
CA ASP A 316 50.56 14.26 15.65
C ASP A 316 50.08 13.59 14.36
N ILE A 317 49.48 12.41 14.49
CA ILE A 317 49.03 11.64 13.33
C ILE A 317 47.53 11.92 13.05
N VAL A 318 47.22 12.19 11.81
CA VAL A 318 45.85 12.27 11.34
C VAL A 318 45.53 11.02 10.53
N SER A 319 44.53 10.26 10.96
CA SER A 319 44.05 9.07 10.29
C SER A 319 42.67 9.34 9.67
N MET A 320 42.57 9.14 8.38
CA MET A 320 41.35 9.30 7.59
C MET A 320 41.12 8.00 6.78
N TYR A 321 40.37 7.04 7.35
CA TYR A 321 40.17 5.72 6.76
C TYR A 321 41.48 5.00 6.46
N GLU A 322 41.86 4.87 5.16
CA GLU A 322 43.10 4.22 4.73
C GLU A 322 44.30 5.18 4.59
N LEU A 323 44.10 6.47 4.85
CA LEU A 323 45.11 7.49 4.75
C LEU A 323 45.59 7.94 6.12
N GLU A 324 46.88 7.80 6.39
CA GLU A 324 47.53 8.35 7.58
C GLU A 324 48.64 9.31 7.16
N PHE A 325 48.70 10.44 7.85
CA PHE A 325 49.78 11.43 7.62
C PHE A 325 50.07 12.18 8.92
N GLU A 326 51.30 12.68 9.01
CA GLU A 326 51.76 13.52 10.08
C GLU A 326 51.27 14.96 9.89
N TYR A 327 50.65 15.53 10.90
CA TYR A 327 50.19 16.92 10.86
C TYR A 327 51.40 17.88 10.92
N GLN A 328 51.42 18.85 10.01
CA GLN A 328 52.39 19.98 9.99
C GLN A 328 51.57 21.26 9.75
N HIS A 329 51.82 22.26 10.57
CA HIS A 329 51.09 23.53 10.56
C HIS A 329 51.39 24.39 9.33
#